data_fe027a02aed837087c1d830f1df6d340
#
_entry.id   fe027a02aed837087c1d830f1df6d340
#
_cell.length_a   1.000
_cell.length_b   1.000
_cell.length_c   1.000
_cell.angle_alpha   90.00
_cell.angle_beta   90.00
_cell.angle_gamma   90.00
#
_symmetry.space_group_name_H-M   'P 1'
#
loop_
_entity.id
_entity.type
_entity.pdbx_description
1 polymer ?
#
loop_
_entity_poly.entity_id
_entity_poly.type
_entity_poly.pdbx_seq_one_letter_code
_entity_poly.pdbx_strand_id
1 'polypeptide(L)'
;MGSQLPKPFLPVGGIPLLIHTLRVITQSTLISKIIIVVAPEREALCRDMLHSYATFRTPLSVVHGGAERQDSVRLGLAALDPTSEIVAIHDAARPFLDREILDRSIETAAIYGGALVAVPARDTIKRVGEDGTVVETIPRQQLWIAQTPQAFRVPLIREAHARALAEGVIVTDDAALLERFGKMVKIVPGSYQNFKITTPEDLKVAEAFLRTERGL
;
A
#
# COMPACT_ATOMS: atom_id res chain seq x y z
N MET A 1 -22.43 5.23 14.58
CA MET A 1 -22.44 3.77 14.38
C MET A 1 -21.31 3.44 13.41
N GLY A 2 -20.17 2.95 13.92
CA GLY A 2 -19.06 2.53 13.06
C GLY A 2 -19.48 1.29 12.27
N SER A 3 -19.23 1.28 10.97
CA SER A 3 -19.39 0.09 10.14
C SER A 3 -18.62 -1.07 10.78
N GLN A 4 -19.28 -2.21 10.99
CA GLN A 4 -18.65 -3.42 11.56
C GLN A 4 -17.64 -4.04 10.57
N LEU A 5 -17.61 -3.57 9.30
CA LEU A 5 -16.71 -4.07 8.27
C LEU A 5 -15.40 -3.27 8.26
N PRO A 6 -14.24 -3.93 8.23
CA PRO A 6 -12.95 -3.27 8.00
C PRO A 6 -12.93 -2.56 6.65
N LYS A 7 -12.17 -1.46 6.56
CA LYS A 7 -12.09 -0.58 5.38
C LYS A 7 -11.91 -1.30 4.04
N PRO A 8 -11.01 -2.31 3.88
CA PRO A 8 -10.84 -3.01 2.60
C PRO A 8 -12.09 -3.72 2.08
N PHE A 9 -13.03 -4.03 2.97
CA PHE A 9 -14.29 -4.72 2.64
C PHE A 9 -15.46 -3.77 2.42
N LEU A 10 -15.28 -2.46 2.69
CA LEU A 10 -16.32 -1.47 2.44
C LEU A 10 -16.58 -1.33 0.94
N PRO A 11 -17.84 -1.30 0.51
CA PRO A 11 -18.19 -1.15 -0.90
C PRO A 11 -18.03 0.32 -1.33
N VAL A 12 -17.49 0.50 -2.54
CA VAL A 12 -17.53 1.76 -3.29
C VAL A 12 -18.14 1.45 -4.65
N GLY A 13 -19.22 2.12 -5.01
CA GLY A 13 -19.98 1.78 -6.20
C GLY A 13 -20.50 0.33 -6.22
N GLY A 14 -20.81 -0.23 -5.04
CA GLY A 14 -21.31 -1.61 -4.87
C GLY A 14 -20.24 -2.70 -4.91
N ILE A 15 -18.96 -2.35 -5.03
CA ILE A 15 -17.84 -3.29 -5.13
C ILE A 15 -16.85 -3.01 -3.98
N PRO A 16 -16.40 -4.04 -3.21
CA PRO A 16 -15.44 -3.84 -2.12
C PRO A 16 -14.13 -3.20 -2.58
N LEU A 17 -13.55 -2.33 -1.75
CA LEU A 17 -12.29 -1.63 -2.04
C LEU A 17 -11.17 -2.58 -2.45
N LEU A 18 -11.01 -3.69 -1.74
CA LEU A 18 -10.01 -4.71 -2.07
C LEU A 18 -10.18 -5.23 -3.51
N ILE A 19 -11.41 -5.42 -3.97
CA ILE A 19 -11.68 -5.91 -5.33
C ILE A 19 -11.30 -4.87 -6.39
N HIS A 20 -11.56 -3.57 -6.13
CA HIS A 20 -11.08 -2.51 -7.03
C HIS A 20 -9.56 -2.52 -7.14
N THR A 21 -8.86 -2.59 -5.99
CA THR A 21 -7.40 -2.66 -5.94
C THR A 21 -6.86 -3.88 -6.70
N LEU A 22 -7.43 -5.06 -6.46
CA LEU A 22 -7.01 -6.30 -7.14
C LEU A 22 -7.20 -6.23 -8.65
N ARG A 23 -8.30 -5.61 -9.13
CA ARG A 23 -8.56 -5.44 -10.56
C ARG A 23 -7.46 -4.66 -11.28
N VAL A 24 -6.88 -3.67 -10.62
CA VAL A 24 -5.75 -2.91 -11.19
C VAL A 24 -4.47 -3.72 -11.13
N ILE A 25 -4.14 -4.30 -9.97
CA ILE A 25 -2.90 -5.06 -9.78
C ILE A 25 -2.81 -6.23 -10.76
N THR A 26 -3.93 -6.94 -11.02
CA THR A 26 -3.97 -8.09 -11.93
C THR A 26 -3.87 -7.73 -13.41
N GLN A 27 -3.88 -6.45 -13.77
CA GLN A 27 -3.60 -5.99 -15.14
C GLN A 27 -2.10 -5.93 -15.45
N SER A 28 -1.26 -5.88 -14.42
CA SER A 28 0.19 -5.89 -14.61
C SER A 28 0.68 -7.30 -14.97
N THR A 29 1.47 -7.40 -16.04
CA THR A 29 2.13 -8.64 -16.44
C THR A 29 3.38 -8.94 -15.62
N LEU A 30 3.85 -7.98 -14.81
CA LEU A 30 4.99 -8.14 -13.92
C LEU A 30 4.60 -8.83 -12.60
N ILE A 31 3.31 -8.96 -12.31
CA ILE A 31 2.81 -9.61 -11.09
C ILE A 31 2.53 -11.08 -11.36
N SER A 32 3.34 -11.95 -10.79
CA SER A 32 3.19 -13.42 -10.89
C SER A 32 2.29 -14.02 -9.81
N LYS A 33 2.19 -13.36 -8.63
CA LYS A 33 1.39 -13.83 -7.49
C LYS A 33 0.98 -12.66 -6.60
N ILE A 34 -0.18 -12.76 -5.98
CA ILE A 34 -0.67 -11.79 -5.00
C ILE A 34 -0.89 -12.48 -3.66
N ILE A 35 -0.36 -11.89 -2.59
CA ILE A 35 -0.58 -12.33 -1.22
C ILE A 35 -1.43 -11.28 -0.51
N ILE A 36 -2.62 -11.68 -0.09
CA ILE A 36 -3.55 -10.84 0.65
C ILE A 36 -3.36 -11.15 2.13
N VAL A 37 -2.94 -10.14 2.88
CA VAL A 37 -2.71 -10.29 4.32
C VAL A 37 -3.90 -9.73 5.07
N VAL A 38 -4.55 -10.56 5.88
CA VAL A 38 -5.76 -10.21 6.64
C VAL A 38 -5.64 -10.64 8.09
N ALA A 39 -6.37 -9.98 8.99
CA ALA A 39 -6.50 -10.47 10.36
C ALA A 39 -7.18 -11.86 10.37
N PRO A 40 -6.78 -12.79 11.25
CA PRO A 40 -7.27 -14.16 11.23
C PRO A 40 -8.80 -14.27 11.23
N GLU A 41 -9.48 -13.44 12.02
CA GLU A 41 -10.95 -13.40 12.13
C GLU A 41 -11.65 -12.89 10.85
N ARG A 42 -10.89 -12.40 9.87
CA ARG A 42 -11.40 -11.88 8.59
C ARG A 42 -11.10 -12.78 7.40
N GLU A 43 -10.40 -13.89 7.60
CA GLU A 43 -10.01 -14.79 6.51
C GLU A 43 -11.23 -15.33 5.77
N ALA A 44 -12.23 -15.87 6.49
CA ALA A 44 -13.44 -16.41 5.87
C ALA A 44 -14.15 -15.36 5.01
N LEU A 45 -14.39 -14.17 5.58
CA LEU A 45 -15.00 -13.05 4.85
C LEU A 45 -14.20 -12.68 3.59
N CYS A 46 -12.87 -12.64 3.68
CA CYS A 46 -12.01 -12.32 2.54
C CYS A 46 -12.14 -13.38 1.45
N ARG A 47 -12.09 -14.67 1.79
CA ARG A 47 -12.22 -15.78 0.84
C ARG A 47 -13.58 -15.79 0.15
N ASP A 48 -14.67 -15.62 0.90
CA ASP A 48 -16.03 -15.57 0.35
C ASP A 48 -16.18 -14.41 -0.64
N MET A 49 -15.63 -13.24 -0.28
CA MET A 49 -15.63 -12.08 -1.15
C MET A 49 -14.82 -12.34 -2.43
N LEU A 50 -13.61 -12.89 -2.33
CA LEU A 50 -12.77 -13.21 -3.49
C LEU A 50 -13.50 -14.21 -4.41
N HIS A 51 -14.16 -15.20 -3.84
CA HIS A 51 -14.94 -16.19 -4.61
C HIS A 51 -16.13 -15.54 -5.33
N SER A 52 -16.80 -14.58 -4.71
CA SER A 52 -18.01 -13.94 -5.23
C SER A 52 -17.74 -12.92 -6.36
N TYR A 53 -16.58 -12.28 -6.35
CA TYR A 53 -16.38 -11.12 -7.22
C TYR A 53 -15.48 -11.34 -8.42
N ALA A 54 -14.68 -12.41 -8.51
CA ALA A 54 -13.81 -12.53 -9.67
C ALA A 54 -13.10 -13.87 -9.83
N THR A 55 -12.88 -14.19 -11.11
CA THR A 55 -11.82 -15.09 -11.54
C THR A 55 -10.61 -14.22 -11.91
N PHE A 56 -9.65 -14.08 -11.00
CA PHE A 56 -8.39 -13.41 -11.31
C PHE A 56 -7.45 -14.37 -12.02
N ARG A 57 -6.78 -13.90 -13.09
CA ARG A 57 -5.77 -14.72 -13.79
C ARG A 57 -4.51 -14.92 -12.96
N THR A 58 -4.14 -13.89 -12.18
CA THR A 58 -2.98 -13.94 -11.29
C THR A 58 -3.32 -14.77 -10.05
N PRO A 59 -2.50 -15.76 -9.68
CA PRO A 59 -2.71 -16.56 -8.48
C PRO A 59 -2.80 -15.70 -7.23
N LEU A 60 -3.82 -15.97 -6.40
CA LEU A 60 -4.05 -15.29 -5.12
C LEU A 60 -3.85 -16.26 -3.96
N SER A 61 -3.27 -15.78 -2.87
CA SER A 61 -3.25 -16.46 -1.59
C SER A 61 -3.63 -15.51 -0.46
N VAL A 62 -4.35 -16.04 0.54
CA VAL A 62 -4.73 -15.30 1.75
C VAL A 62 -3.89 -15.85 2.89
N VAL A 63 -3.24 -14.95 3.64
CA VAL A 63 -2.41 -15.29 4.80
C VAL A 63 -2.80 -14.42 6.01
N HIS A 64 -2.55 -14.91 7.20
CA HIS A 64 -2.83 -14.17 8.42
C HIS A 64 -1.81 -13.06 8.64
N GLY A 65 -2.29 -11.89 9.02
CA GLY A 65 -1.48 -10.77 9.50
C GLY A 65 -1.15 -10.88 10.99
N GLY A 66 -0.33 -9.94 11.45
CA GLY A 66 0.03 -9.78 12.86
C GLY A 66 -0.74 -8.65 13.53
N ALA A 67 -0.31 -8.29 14.73
CA ALA A 67 -0.93 -7.25 15.53
C ALA A 67 -0.82 -5.87 14.89
N GLU A 68 0.34 -5.58 14.31
CA GLU A 68 0.65 -4.32 13.68
C GLU A 68 0.81 -4.47 12.15
N ARG A 69 0.72 -3.33 11.41
CA ARG A 69 0.96 -3.33 9.97
C ARG A 69 2.31 -3.93 9.60
N GLN A 70 3.36 -3.56 10.33
CA GLN A 70 4.72 -4.05 10.11
C GLN A 70 4.81 -5.58 10.28
N ASP A 71 4.13 -6.16 11.27
CA ASP A 71 4.05 -7.62 11.45
C ASP A 71 3.31 -8.30 10.30
N SER A 72 2.21 -7.68 9.86
CA SER A 72 1.43 -8.18 8.74
C SER A 72 2.26 -8.23 7.47
N VAL A 73 3.04 -7.18 7.18
CA VAL A 73 3.98 -7.17 6.04
C VAL A 73 5.03 -8.27 6.19
N ARG A 74 5.65 -8.43 7.36
CA ARG A 74 6.64 -9.46 7.63
C ARG A 74 6.10 -10.87 7.38
N LEU A 75 4.87 -11.15 7.81
CA LEU A 75 4.20 -12.44 7.57
C LEU A 75 3.87 -12.64 6.08
N GLY A 76 3.44 -11.58 5.39
CA GLY A 76 3.26 -11.59 3.93
C GLY A 76 4.58 -11.90 3.19
N LEU A 77 5.68 -11.28 3.60
CA LEU A 77 7.01 -11.55 3.04
C LEU A 77 7.47 -12.99 3.26
N ALA A 78 7.10 -13.60 4.40
CA ALA A 78 7.41 -15.00 4.68
C ALA A 78 6.67 -15.98 3.75
N ALA A 79 5.50 -15.57 3.23
CA ALA A 79 4.68 -16.39 2.32
C ALA A 79 5.07 -16.23 0.83
N LEU A 80 6.07 -15.39 0.51
CA LEU A 80 6.59 -15.25 -0.85
C LEU A 80 7.31 -16.52 -1.29
N ASP A 81 7.16 -16.87 -2.57
CA ASP A 81 7.90 -17.96 -3.16
C ASP A 81 9.42 -17.70 -3.08
N PRO A 82 10.26 -18.74 -2.89
CA PRO A 82 11.71 -18.57 -2.77
C PRO A 82 12.35 -17.89 -3.98
N THR A 83 11.72 -17.99 -5.15
CA THR A 83 12.19 -17.41 -6.41
C THR A 83 11.73 -15.97 -6.63
N SER A 84 10.93 -15.41 -5.72
CA SER A 84 10.47 -14.01 -5.83
C SER A 84 11.65 -13.06 -5.68
N GLU A 85 11.89 -12.24 -6.70
CA GLU A 85 12.99 -11.26 -6.70
C GLU A 85 12.56 -9.90 -6.18
N ILE A 86 11.35 -9.44 -6.59
CA ILE A 86 10.79 -8.15 -6.22
C ILE A 86 9.43 -8.36 -5.55
N VAL A 87 9.15 -7.56 -4.55
CA VAL A 87 7.84 -7.46 -3.91
C VAL A 87 7.33 -6.02 -3.97
N ALA A 88 6.07 -5.84 -4.32
CA ALA A 88 5.36 -4.56 -4.21
C ALA A 88 4.36 -4.66 -3.06
N ILE A 89 4.52 -3.83 -2.04
CA ILE A 89 3.64 -3.76 -0.87
C ILE A 89 2.63 -2.65 -1.14
N HIS A 90 1.34 -2.99 -1.11
CA HIS A 90 0.28 -2.04 -1.46
C HIS A 90 -0.87 -2.05 -0.45
N ASP A 91 -1.35 -0.87 -0.10
CA ASP A 91 -2.51 -0.69 0.77
C ASP A 91 -3.80 -1.05 0.01
N ALA A 92 -4.54 -2.05 0.49
CA ALA A 92 -5.83 -2.43 -0.09
C ALA A 92 -6.89 -1.29 -0.11
N ALA A 93 -6.66 -0.24 0.67
CA ALA A 93 -7.50 0.95 0.73
C ALA A 93 -7.09 2.06 -0.27
N ARG A 94 -6.26 1.76 -1.28
CA ARG A 94 -5.91 2.64 -2.41
C ARG A 94 -6.38 2.03 -3.74
N PRO A 95 -7.67 2.07 -4.03
CA PRO A 95 -8.25 1.38 -5.19
C PRO A 95 -7.97 2.06 -6.53
N PHE A 96 -7.45 3.29 -6.52
CA PHE A 96 -7.21 4.11 -7.72
C PHE A 96 -5.72 4.15 -8.11
N LEU A 97 -5.02 3.05 -7.87
CA LEU A 97 -3.66 2.85 -8.38
C LEU A 97 -3.70 2.79 -9.91
N ASP A 98 -2.74 3.44 -10.53
CA ASP A 98 -2.48 3.29 -11.96
C ASP A 98 -1.53 2.11 -12.20
N ARG A 99 -1.86 1.24 -13.18
CA ARG A 99 -1.02 0.08 -13.55
C ARG A 99 0.40 0.49 -13.95
N GLU A 100 0.54 1.60 -14.69
CA GLU A 100 1.87 2.07 -15.11
C GLU A 100 2.71 2.55 -13.93
N ILE A 101 2.09 3.12 -12.90
CA ILE A 101 2.78 3.49 -11.65
C ILE A 101 3.25 2.23 -10.91
N LEU A 102 2.43 1.18 -10.88
CA LEU A 102 2.82 -0.11 -10.30
C LEU A 102 4.03 -0.70 -11.04
N ASP A 103 3.94 -0.79 -12.37
CA ASP A 103 5.00 -1.37 -13.21
C ASP A 103 6.32 -0.58 -13.03
N ARG A 104 6.29 0.75 -13.10
CA ARG A 104 7.46 1.59 -12.85
C ARG A 104 8.05 1.41 -11.45
N SER A 105 7.21 1.19 -10.43
CA SER A 105 7.72 0.95 -9.07
C SER A 105 8.51 -0.35 -8.98
N ILE A 106 8.03 -1.41 -9.63
CA ILE A 106 8.70 -2.71 -9.71
C ILE A 106 10.03 -2.60 -10.45
N GLU A 107 10.03 -1.97 -11.63
CA GLU A 107 11.23 -1.76 -12.45
C GLU A 107 12.27 -0.91 -11.70
N THR A 108 11.83 0.15 -11.03
CA THR A 108 12.71 1.00 -10.22
C THR A 108 13.33 0.22 -9.05
N ALA A 109 12.55 -0.61 -8.37
CA ALA A 109 13.05 -1.46 -7.29
C ALA A 109 14.06 -2.51 -7.80
N ALA A 110 13.86 -3.05 -9.01
CA ALA A 110 14.79 -3.97 -9.64
C ALA A 110 16.16 -3.32 -9.90
N ILE A 111 16.20 -2.03 -10.22
CA ILE A 111 17.44 -1.29 -10.48
C ILE A 111 18.09 -0.83 -9.18
N TYR A 112 17.34 -0.17 -8.30
CA TYR A 112 17.87 0.57 -7.14
C TYR A 112 17.76 -0.18 -5.81
N GLY A 113 17.03 -1.29 -5.75
CA GLY A 113 16.81 -2.07 -4.53
C GLY A 113 15.54 -1.70 -3.78
N GLY A 114 15.13 -0.43 -3.80
CA GLY A 114 13.89 0.07 -3.21
C GLY A 114 13.27 1.20 -4.03
N ALA A 115 11.94 1.22 -4.10
CA ALA A 115 11.14 2.24 -4.77
C ALA A 115 9.92 2.63 -3.92
N LEU A 116 9.68 3.92 -3.79
CA LEU A 116 8.56 4.50 -3.07
C LEU A 116 7.72 5.34 -4.02
N VAL A 117 6.48 4.96 -4.25
CA VAL A 117 5.54 5.82 -4.95
C VAL A 117 5.15 6.98 -4.05
N ALA A 118 5.29 8.20 -4.54
CA ALA A 118 4.98 9.41 -3.78
C ALA A 118 4.57 10.56 -4.70
N VAL A 119 3.93 11.59 -4.12
CA VAL A 119 3.58 12.84 -4.81
C VAL A 119 4.19 14.04 -4.08
N PRO A 120 4.57 15.13 -4.77
CA PRO A 120 5.06 16.34 -4.13
C PRO A 120 4.01 16.91 -3.16
N ALA A 121 4.44 17.44 -2.01
CA ALA A 121 3.54 18.16 -1.12
C ALA A 121 3.05 19.46 -1.77
N ARG A 122 1.73 19.65 -1.85
CA ARG A 122 1.11 20.85 -2.44
C ARG A 122 0.77 21.90 -1.42
N ASP A 123 0.33 21.48 -0.24
CA ASP A 123 -0.09 22.39 0.82
C ASP A 123 1.10 22.98 1.58
N THR A 124 0.86 24.09 2.25
CA THR A 124 1.85 24.65 3.16
C THR A 124 1.94 23.77 4.42
N ILE A 125 3.14 23.26 4.71
CA ILE A 125 3.40 22.39 5.86
C ILE A 125 3.93 23.23 7.02
N LYS A 126 3.27 23.09 8.17
CA LYS A 126 3.66 23.73 9.42
C LYS A 126 4.17 22.69 10.39
N ARG A 127 5.30 22.98 11.05
CA ARG A 127 5.67 22.28 12.27
C ARG A 127 5.03 23.01 13.44
N VAL A 128 4.42 22.25 14.34
CA VAL A 128 3.77 22.77 15.55
C VAL A 128 4.43 22.20 16.80
N GLY A 129 4.46 22.97 17.86
CA GLY A 129 4.85 22.52 19.20
C GLY A 129 3.74 21.69 19.86
N GLU A 130 4.06 21.12 21.03
CA GLU A 130 3.11 20.31 21.82
C GLU A 130 1.87 21.12 22.25
N ASP A 131 2.01 22.41 22.41
CA ASP A 131 0.95 23.39 22.76
C ASP A 131 0.09 23.81 21.56
N GLY A 132 0.36 23.29 20.35
CA GLY A 132 -0.33 23.66 19.13
C GLY A 132 0.17 24.95 18.47
N THR A 133 1.19 25.63 19.05
CA THR A 133 1.77 26.83 18.45
C THR A 133 2.59 26.50 17.21
N VAL A 134 2.44 27.30 16.14
CA VAL A 134 3.26 27.15 14.91
C VAL A 134 4.71 27.52 15.22
N VAL A 135 5.62 26.56 15.07
CA VAL A 135 7.06 26.73 15.27
C VAL A 135 7.72 27.25 13.99
N GLU A 136 7.41 26.61 12.86
CA GLU A 136 7.98 26.99 11.55
C GLU A 136 7.11 26.56 10.37
N THR A 137 7.40 27.18 9.23
CA THR A 137 6.89 26.72 7.92
C THR A 137 7.97 25.88 7.25
N ILE A 138 7.68 24.61 6.98
CA ILE A 138 8.63 23.72 6.33
C ILE A 138 8.66 24.02 4.82
N PRO A 139 9.84 24.29 4.21
CA PRO A 139 9.99 24.40 2.77
C PRO A 139 9.58 23.10 2.08
N ARG A 140 8.56 23.17 1.21
CA ARG A 140 7.96 21.97 0.62
C ARG A 140 8.62 21.45 -0.66
N GLN A 141 9.63 22.13 -1.19
CA GLN A 141 10.24 21.80 -2.48
C GLN A 141 10.84 20.38 -2.54
N GLN A 142 11.23 19.85 -1.38
CA GLN A 142 11.79 18.49 -1.25
C GLN A 142 10.91 17.56 -0.42
N LEU A 143 9.67 17.97 -0.11
CA LEU A 143 8.74 17.15 0.64
C LEU A 143 7.80 16.40 -0.30
N TRP A 144 7.72 15.10 -0.08
CA TRP A 144 6.86 14.19 -0.82
C TRP A 144 5.94 13.47 0.14
N ILE A 145 4.71 13.23 -0.29
CA ILE A 145 3.70 12.46 0.45
C ILE A 145 3.81 11.02 -0.02
N ALA A 146 4.24 10.13 0.88
CA ALA A 146 4.38 8.72 0.61
C ALA A 146 3.04 8.07 0.28
N GLN A 147 3.06 7.25 -0.74
CA GLN A 147 1.95 6.39 -1.15
C GLN A 147 2.40 4.93 -1.17
N THR A 148 1.54 4.06 -1.64
CA THR A 148 1.88 2.72 -2.07
C THR A 148 1.45 2.53 -3.53
N PRO A 149 2.10 1.63 -4.31
CA PRO A 149 3.01 0.59 -3.87
C PRO A 149 4.37 1.10 -3.40
N GLN A 150 4.95 0.37 -2.45
CA GLN A 150 6.35 0.45 -2.09
C GLN A 150 6.98 -0.86 -2.55
N ALA A 151 7.92 -0.80 -3.49
CA ALA A 151 8.50 -1.98 -4.11
C ALA A 151 9.95 -2.16 -3.67
N PHE A 152 10.37 -3.42 -3.48
CA PHE A 152 11.68 -3.74 -2.93
C PHE A 152 12.23 -5.03 -3.51
N ARG A 153 13.55 -5.16 -3.59
CA ARG A 153 14.19 -6.47 -3.71
C ARG A 153 13.91 -7.29 -2.46
N VAL A 154 13.40 -8.51 -2.64
CA VAL A 154 12.95 -9.38 -1.54
C VAL A 154 14.05 -9.61 -0.49
N PRO A 155 15.31 -9.90 -0.84
CA PRO A 155 16.35 -10.07 0.18
C PRO A 155 16.55 -8.82 1.05
N LEU A 156 16.53 -7.64 0.48
CA LEU A 156 16.75 -6.38 1.22
C LEU A 156 15.63 -6.08 2.22
N ILE A 157 14.38 -6.21 1.78
CA ILE A 157 13.25 -5.90 2.67
C ILE A 157 13.07 -6.99 3.75
N ARG A 158 13.36 -8.26 3.44
CA ARG A 158 13.36 -9.32 4.46
C ARG A 158 14.43 -9.10 5.52
N GLU A 159 15.66 -8.74 5.12
CA GLU A 159 16.72 -8.36 6.06
C GLU A 159 16.31 -7.18 6.94
N ALA A 160 15.75 -6.12 6.33
CA ALA A 160 15.32 -4.94 7.07
C ALA A 160 14.22 -5.26 8.11
N HIS A 161 13.23 -6.07 7.76
CA HIS A 161 12.20 -6.53 8.71
C HIS A 161 12.76 -7.43 9.81
N ALA A 162 13.70 -8.33 9.49
CA ALA A 162 14.34 -9.19 10.49
C ALA A 162 15.16 -8.37 11.51
N ARG A 163 15.93 -7.39 11.03
CA ARG A 163 16.69 -6.48 11.90
C ARG A 163 15.76 -5.60 12.74
N ALA A 164 14.71 -5.05 12.15
CA ALA A 164 13.74 -4.24 12.87
C ALA A 164 13.07 -5.03 14.02
N LEU A 165 12.73 -6.30 13.77
CA LEU A 165 12.18 -7.18 14.80
C LEU A 165 13.18 -7.43 15.92
N ALA A 166 14.46 -7.71 15.60
CA ALA A 166 15.51 -7.95 16.58
C ALA A 166 15.84 -6.70 17.42
N GLU A 167 15.78 -5.52 16.83
CA GLU A 167 16.10 -4.23 17.46
C GLU A 167 14.87 -3.56 18.11
N GLY A 168 13.66 -4.13 17.99
CA GLY A 168 12.42 -3.53 18.50
C GLY A 168 12.03 -2.23 17.78
N VAL A 169 12.42 -2.08 16.51
CA VAL A 169 12.17 -0.89 15.71
C VAL A 169 10.78 -0.92 15.11
N ILE A 170 10.01 0.15 15.33
CA ILE A 170 8.70 0.37 14.71
C ILE A 170 8.81 1.57 13.77
N VAL A 171 8.28 1.44 12.57
CA VAL A 171 8.25 2.48 11.54
C VAL A 171 6.85 2.66 10.98
N THR A 172 6.62 3.79 10.31
CA THR A 172 5.32 4.13 9.71
C THR A 172 5.07 3.45 8.37
N ASP A 173 6.15 3.13 7.61
CA ASP A 173 6.07 2.46 6.31
C ASP A 173 7.31 1.60 6.06
N ASP A 174 7.28 0.80 4.99
CA ASP A 174 8.35 -0.18 4.72
C ASP A 174 9.60 0.48 4.12
N ALA A 175 9.46 1.62 3.43
CA ALA A 175 10.59 2.39 2.92
C ALA A 175 11.47 2.91 4.06
N ALA A 176 10.88 3.36 5.17
CA ALA A 176 11.60 3.83 6.35
C ALA A 176 12.52 2.76 6.98
N LEU A 177 12.19 1.47 6.82
CA LEU A 177 13.10 0.38 7.25
C LEU A 177 14.38 0.37 6.41
N LEU A 178 14.25 0.47 5.09
CA LEU A 178 15.42 0.50 4.21
C LEU A 178 16.29 1.73 4.47
N GLU A 179 15.66 2.91 4.62
CA GLU A 179 16.33 4.17 4.93
C GLU A 179 17.13 4.07 6.24
N ARG A 180 16.51 3.52 7.30
CA ARG A 180 17.14 3.33 8.60
C ARG A 180 18.41 2.46 8.51
N PHE A 181 18.42 1.49 7.62
CA PHE A 181 19.58 0.60 7.43
C PHE A 181 20.49 1.04 6.27
N GLY A 182 20.42 2.31 5.87
CA GLY A 182 21.31 2.93 4.88
C GLY A 182 21.14 2.38 3.45
N LYS A 183 19.99 1.81 3.14
CA LYS A 183 19.68 1.31 1.80
C LYS A 183 18.98 2.40 0.98
N MET A 184 19.21 2.40 -0.32
CA MET A 184 18.62 3.38 -1.22
C MET A 184 17.15 3.07 -1.46
N VAL A 185 16.31 4.12 -1.38
CA VAL A 185 14.91 4.10 -1.83
C VAL A 185 14.72 5.22 -2.83
N LYS A 186 14.31 4.87 -4.04
CA LYS A 186 14.10 5.83 -5.13
C LYS A 186 12.63 6.24 -5.20
N ILE A 187 12.35 7.54 -5.30
CA ILE A 187 10.99 8.04 -5.53
C ILE A 187 10.54 7.69 -6.95
N VAL A 188 9.31 7.18 -7.05
CA VAL A 188 8.55 7.02 -8.29
C VAL A 188 7.39 8.01 -8.23
N PRO A 189 7.27 8.93 -9.21
CA PRO A 189 6.14 9.85 -9.24
C PRO A 189 4.80 9.11 -9.28
N GLY A 190 3.98 9.35 -8.27
CA GLY A 190 2.64 8.81 -8.12
C GLY A 190 1.55 9.70 -8.69
N SER A 191 0.32 9.46 -8.29
CA SER A 191 -0.86 10.25 -8.65
C SER A 191 -1.62 10.69 -7.41
N TYR A 192 -2.14 11.92 -7.41
CA TYR A 192 -3.04 12.38 -6.34
C TYR A 192 -4.37 11.60 -6.34
N GLN A 193 -4.71 10.95 -7.45
CA GLN A 193 -5.86 10.04 -7.52
C GLN A 193 -5.63 8.75 -6.72
N ASN A 194 -4.39 8.35 -6.48
CA ASN A 194 -4.03 7.19 -5.66
C ASN A 194 -4.09 7.52 -4.16
N PHE A 195 -5.15 8.20 -3.74
CA PHE A 195 -5.36 8.54 -2.32
C PHE A 195 -5.81 7.32 -1.51
N LYS A 196 -5.47 7.31 -0.22
CA LYS A 196 -5.87 6.25 0.71
C LYS A 196 -7.24 6.59 1.30
N ILE A 197 -8.18 5.68 1.19
CA ILE A 197 -9.49 5.80 1.81
C ILE A 197 -9.37 5.47 3.30
N THR A 198 -9.44 6.53 4.13
CA THR A 198 -9.24 6.43 5.59
C THR A 198 -10.43 6.90 6.38
N THR A 199 -11.21 7.82 5.84
CA THR A 199 -12.37 8.45 6.48
C THR A 199 -13.66 8.19 5.71
N PRO A 200 -14.85 8.40 6.32
CA PRO A 200 -16.12 8.35 5.59
C PRO A 200 -16.21 9.39 4.46
N GLU A 201 -15.54 10.52 4.61
CA GLU A 201 -15.46 11.57 3.59
C GLU A 201 -14.69 11.06 2.36
N ASP A 202 -13.59 10.32 2.56
CA ASP A 202 -12.83 9.70 1.47
C ASP A 202 -13.68 8.72 0.66
N LEU A 203 -14.61 7.99 1.32
CA LEU A 203 -15.55 7.10 0.61
C LEU A 203 -16.46 7.87 -0.34
N LYS A 204 -16.98 9.04 0.07
CA LYS A 204 -17.81 9.88 -0.79
C LYS A 204 -17.02 10.40 -1.99
N VAL A 205 -15.76 10.79 -1.77
CA VAL A 205 -14.86 11.20 -2.85
C VAL A 205 -14.61 10.03 -3.81
N ALA A 206 -14.35 8.84 -3.29
CA ALA A 206 -14.15 7.64 -4.07
C ALA A 206 -15.38 7.26 -4.92
N GLU A 207 -16.59 7.39 -4.37
CA GLU A 207 -17.83 7.15 -5.12
C GLU A 207 -18.02 8.16 -6.25
N ALA A 208 -17.76 9.44 -5.99
CA ALA A 208 -17.84 10.49 -7.02
C ALA A 208 -16.82 10.22 -8.15
N PHE A 209 -15.58 9.82 -7.78
CA PHE A 209 -14.54 9.51 -8.74
C PHE A 209 -14.94 8.34 -9.66
N LEU A 210 -15.47 7.24 -9.10
CA LEU A 210 -15.93 6.10 -9.90
C LEU A 210 -17.09 6.43 -10.84
N ARG A 211 -17.99 7.34 -10.46
CA ARG A 211 -19.08 7.80 -11.36
C ARG A 211 -18.52 8.52 -12.58
N THR A 212 -17.54 9.40 -12.36
CA THR A 212 -16.89 10.15 -13.45
C THR A 212 -16.18 9.23 -14.44
N GLU A 213 -15.44 8.21 -13.95
CA GLU A 213 -14.76 7.25 -14.82
C GLU A 213 -15.71 6.34 -15.62
N ARG A 214 -16.91 6.09 -15.09
CA ARG A 214 -17.95 5.28 -15.77
C ARG A 214 -18.82 6.09 -16.72
N GLY A 215 -18.62 7.41 -16.84
CA GLY A 215 -19.43 8.29 -17.71
C GLY A 215 -20.88 8.45 -17.25
N LEU A 216 -21.15 8.28 -15.95
CA LEU A 216 -22.48 8.45 -15.33
C LEU A 216 -22.59 9.80 -14.62
#